data_39b4d461f121b7eb85326dffe5c13af0
#
_entry.id   39b4d461f121b7eb85326dffe5c13af0
#
_cell.length_a   1.000
_cell.length_b   1.000
_cell.length_c   1.000
_cell.angle_alpha   90.00
_cell.angle_beta   90.00
_cell.angle_gamma   90.00
#
_symmetry.space_group_name_H-M   'P 1'
#
loop_
_entity.id
_entity.type
_entity.pdbx_description
1 polymer ?
#
loop_
_entity_poly.entity_id
_entity_poly.type
_entity_poly.pdbx_seq_one_letter_code
_entity_poly.pdbx_strand_id
1 'polypeptide(L)'
;MNSNNQTKEISKKSLKNPVVIIGAGVGGLSTATLLVNDGFPVSIYEKSENVGGRTASMKFRNHILDNGFHIMPFYKKSAIYEILKDVKIEDRLKLAIVDKIAFYDNGFHTYPKGIGDILKMSLIPFKSRISLLKILLPMAFTSMEKAEELDSVPLTQVTSKLDFHSKQFFDAVCMLAFADSPEHISLGEFARTIIRANPFKGGTSEFAYPDMGGYDRISEVMANYVEEQDSKVNLGHSIKKVIVQNKKVTGIELSDGKTVETDCVIISYPAYHAINQLFEPGVFDDDFIKKTNRLNKTTSVVEVHFALSKALDDRQVVFPVGDNYVSK
;
A
#
# COMPACT_ATOMS: atom_id res chain seq x y z
N MET A 1 22.96 13.58 -23.16
CA MET A 1 22.57 14.97 -22.82
C MET A 1 22.39 15.00 -21.31
N ASN A 2 23.36 15.64 -20.62
CA ASN A 2 23.39 15.73 -19.16
C ASN A 2 22.27 16.68 -18.69
N SER A 3 21.20 16.15 -18.13
CA SER A 3 20.25 16.92 -17.37
C SER A 3 20.76 17.03 -15.93
N ASN A 4 21.52 18.06 -15.63
CA ASN A 4 21.75 18.53 -14.27
C ASN A 4 20.42 19.05 -13.67
N ASN A 5 19.57 18.15 -13.23
CA ASN A 5 18.51 18.48 -12.29
C ASN A 5 19.16 18.60 -10.90
N GLN A 6 19.63 19.80 -10.58
CA GLN A 6 19.85 20.19 -9.19
C GLN A 6 18.49 20.15 -8.48
N THR A 7 18.19 19.07 -7.79
CA THR A 7 17.13 19.00 -6.77
C THR A 7 17.50 20.06 -5.74
N LYS A 8 16.78 21.19 -5.72
CA LYS A 8 16.92 22.17 -4.64
C LYS A 8 16.46 21.49 -3.36
N GLU A 9 17.40 21.17 -2.49
CA GLU A 9 17.11 20.73 -1.13
C GLU A 9 16.27 21.81 -0.45
N ILE A 10 15.04 21.47 -0.05
CA ILE A 10 14.18 22.36 0.72
C ILE A 10 14.74 22.37 2.14
N SER A 11 15.39 23.47 2.53
CA SER A 11 15.84 23.62 3.91
C SER A 11 14.72 24.16 4.80
N LYS A 12 14.67 23.76 6.08
CA LYS A 12 13.73 24.28 7.09
C LYS A 12 13.64 25.80 7.12
N LYS A 13 14.77 26.48 6.87
CA LYS A 13 14.86 27.96 6.82
C LYS A 13 14.23 28.58 5.57
N SER A 14 13.89 27.81 4.55
CA SER A 14 13.33 28.32 3.29
C SER A 14 11.81 28.31 3.26
N LEU A 15 11.13 27.59 4.15
CA LEU A 15 9.67 27.56 4.23
C LEU A 15 9.19 28.64 5.22
N LYS A 16 8.27 29.50 4.77
CA LYS A 16 7.61 30.51 5.61
C LYS A 16 6.39 29.96 6.34
N ASN A 17 5.76 28.98 5.74
CA ASN A 17 4.51 28.37 6.19
C ASN A 17 4.67 26.87 6.36
N PRO A 18 3.79 26.20 7.13
CA PRO A 18 3.79 24.76 7.24
C PRO A 18 3.65 24.06 5.89
N VAL A 19 4.27 22.89 5.76
CA VAL A 19 4.02 21.99 4.62
C VAL A 19 2.56 21.52 4.72
N VAL A 20 1.78 21.73 3.67
CA VAL A 20 0.42 21.24 3.60
C VAL A 20 0.42 19.83 2.98
N ILE A 21 -0.23 18.88 3.66
CA ILE A 21 -0.46 17.54 3.13
C ILE A 21 -1.95 17.35 2.90
N ILE A 22 -2.33 16.94 1.70
CA ILE A 22 -3.72 16.66 1.32
C ILE A 22 -3.96 15.16 1.40
N GLY A 23 -4.77 14.74 2.36
CA GLY A 23 -5.14 13.37 2.66
C GLY A 23 -4.43 12.79 3.88
N ALA A 24 -5.21 12.32 4.85
CA ALA A 24 -4.76 11.61 6.06
C ALA A 24 -4.85 10.09 5.93
N GLY A 25 -4.62 9.56 4.74
CA GLY A 25 -4.35 8.14 4.54
C GLY A 25 -2.94 7.76 4.97
N VAL A 26 -2.63 6.45 4.95
CA VAL A 26 -1.31 5.93 5.36
C VAL A 26 -0.15 6.67 4.67
N GLY A 27 -0.25 6.95 3.36
CA GLY A 27 0.82 7.65 2.63
C GLY A 27 1.04 9.09 3.11
N GLY A 28 -0.04 9.85 3.34
CA GLY A 28 0.05 11.23 3.86
C GLY A 28 0.59 11.27 5.27
N LEU A 29 0.08 10.40 6.14
CA LEU A 29 0.52 10.30 7.54
C LEU A 29 1.97 9.81 7.66
N SER A 30 2.39 8.84 6.86
CA SER A 30 3.80 8.40 6.81
C SER A 30 4.72 9.55 6.42
N THR A 31 4.34 10.32 5.40
CA THR A 31 5.11 11.50 4.97
C THR A 31 5.13 12.57 6.07
N ALA A 32 3.99 12.85 6.69
CA ALA A 32 3.91 13.81 7.79
C ALA A 32 4.80 13.39 8.97
N THR A 33 4.74 12.11 9.37
CA THR A 33 5.53 11.54 10.46
C THR A 33 7.03 11.76 10.24
N LEU A 34 7.54 11.52 9.04
CA LEU A 34 8.94 11.75 8.70
C LEU A 34 9.28 13.25 8.69
N LEU A 35 8.43 14.09 8.11
CA LEU A 35 8.66 15.53 8.04
C LEU A 35 8.68 16.18 9.44
N VAL A 36 7.76 15.84 10.32
CA VAL A 36 7.77 16.40 11.69
C VAL A 36 8.95 15.89 12.49
N ASN A 37 9.37 14.64 12.31
CA ASN A 37 10.58 14.10 12.92
C ASN A 37 11.83 14.88 12.47
N ASP A 38 11.86 15.29 11.21
CA ASP A 38 12.90 16.18 10.68
C ASP A 38 12.70 17.65 11.08
N GLY A 39 11.62 17.96 11.83
CA GLY A 39 11.30 19.28 12.40
C GLY A 39 10.70 20.25 11.38
N PHE A 40 10.06 19.78 10.33
CA PHE A 40 9.21 20.59 9.46
C PHE A 40 7.82 20.73 10.07
N PRO A 41 7.26 21.95 10.20
CA PRO A 41 5.87 22.10 10.60
C PRO A 41 4.95 21.59 9.48
N VAL A 42 3.95 20.80 9.84
CA VAL A 42 3.01 20.17 8.90
C VAL A 42 1.57 20.52 9.26
N SER A 43 0.74 20.71 8.23
CA SER A 43 -0.71 20.77 8.36
C SER A 43 -1.36 19.80 7.38
N ILE A 44 -1.99 18.75 7.90
CA ILE A 44 -2.73 17.75 7.11
C ILE A 44 -4.17 18.21 6.97
N TYR A 45 -4.75 18.07 5.79
CA TYR A 45 -6.17 18.29 5.52
C TYR A 45 -6.80 17.02 4.97
N GLU A 46 -7.83 16.52 5.63
CA GLU A 46 -8.57 15.30 5.28
C GLU A 46 -10.07 15.62 5.19
N LYS A 47 -10.72 15.16 4.13
CA LYS A 47 -12.15 15.37 3.92
C LYS A 47 -13.06 14.58 4.87
N SER A 48 -12.56 13.43 5.33
CA SER A 48 -13.28 12.53 6.24
C SER A 48 -13.11 12.98 7.69
N GLU A 49 -14.05 12.56 8.55
CA GLU A 49 -13.97 12.78 10.00
C GLU A 49 -12.96 11.85 10.69
N ASN A 50 -12.37 10.90 9.96
CA ASN A 50 -11.42 9.93 10.48
C ASN A 50 -10.18 9.85 9.57
N VAL A 51 -9.05 9.48 10.18
CA VAL A 51 -7.82 9.15 9.46
C VAL A 51 -7.88 7.76 8.85
N GLY A 52 -6.90 7.41 8.02
CA GLY A 52 -6.70 6.08 7.45
C GLY A 52 -7.06 5.98 5.97
N GLY A 53 -8.01 6.76 5.47
CA GLY A 53 -8.41 6.68 4.06
C GLY A 53 -8.90 5.28 3.69
N ARG A 54 -8.19 4.59 2.77
CA ARG A 54 -8.55 3.22 2.38
C ARG A 54 -8.31 2.18 3.47
N THR A 55 -7.43 2.45 4.43
CA THR A 55 -7.17 1.60 5.60
C THR A 55 -7.99 2.00 6.82
N ALA A 56 -8.98 2.88 6.65
CA ALA A 56 -9.89 3.23 7.72
C ALA A 56 -10.77 2.05 8.12
N SER A 57 -11.19 2.03 9.37
CA SER A 57 -12.12 1.04 9.91
C SER A 57 -13.39 1.73 10.38
N MET A 58 -14.47 0.99 10.47
CA MET A 58 -15.73 1.47 11.00
C MET A 58 -16.20 0.59 12.16
N LYS A 59 -16.88 1.19 13.12
CA LYS A 59 -17.54 0.45 14.19
C LYS A 59 -18.96 0.11 13.77
N PHE A 60 -19.25 -1.19 13.72
CA PHE A 60 -20.59 -1.70 13.47
C PHE A 60 -21.04 -2.59 14.63
N ARG A 61 -22.00 -2.13 15.44
CA ARG A 61 -22.40 -2.79 16.70
C ARG A 61 -21.18 -2.99 17.60
N ASN A 62 -20.85 -4.25 17.93
CA ASN A 62 -19.69 -4.61 18.77
C ASN A 62 -18.47 -5.07 17.95
N HIS A 63 -18.49 -4.85 16.65
CA HIS A 63 -17.42 -5.24 15.73
C HIS A 63 -16.73 -4.00 15.15
N ILE A 64 -15.43 -4.15 14.88
CA ILE A 64 -14.66 -3.22 14.08
C ILE A 64 -14.49 -3.88 12.71
N LEU A 65 -14.86 -3.17 11.66
CA LEU A 65 -14.83 -3.63 10.28
C LEU A 65 -13.89 -2.71 9.50
N ASP A 66 -12.89 -3.28 8.86
CA ASP A 66 -11.99 -2.53 7.98
C ASP A 66 -12.68 -2.20 6.66
N ASN A 67 -12.28 -1.10 6.03
CA ASN A 67 -12.74 -0.72 4.70
C ASN A 67 -11.95 -1.48 3.61
N GLY A 68 -11.90 -2.80 3.70
CA GLY A 68 -11.16 -3.67 2.82
C GLY A 68 -10.33 -4.71 3.58
N PHE A 69 -9.94 -5.78 2.90
CA PHE A 69 -9.05 -6.77 3.49
C PHE A 69 -7.64 -6.21 3.60
N HIS A 70 -7.14 -6.07 4.82
CA HIS A 70 -5.81 -5.55 5.11
C HIS A 70 -5.03 -6.48 6.02
N ILE A 71 -3.81 -6.77 5.66
CA ILE A 71 -2.77 -7.34 6.54
C ILE A 71 -1.47 -6.62 6.22
N MET A 72 -0.64 -6.42 7.22
CA MET A 72 0.70 -5.85 7.02
C MET A 72 1.63 -6.94 6.51
N PRO A 73 2.05 -6.91 5.23
CA PRO A 73 3.04 -7.85 4.72
C PRO A 73 4.42 -7.51 5.26
N PHE A 74 5.29 -8.51 5.30
CA PHE A 74 6.69 -8.36 5.70
C PHE A 74 6.91 -7.87 7.16
N TYR A 75 5.87 -7.88 7.99
CA TYR A 75 5.88 -7.55 9.42
C TYR A 75 6.89 -6.42 9.76
N LYS A 76 7.92 -6.70 10.57
CA LYS A 76 8.93 -5.72 10.99
C LYS A 76 9.86 -5.21 9.87
N LYS A 77 9.71 -5.72 8.64
CA LYS A 77 10.39 -5.27 7.42
C LYS A 77 9.47 -4.50 6.49
N SER A 78 8.24 -4.22 6.92
CA SER A 78 7.35 -3.35 6.17
C SER A 78 7.81 -1.90 6.27
N ALA A 79 7.63 -1.13 5.19
CA ALA A 79 7.98 0.30 5.19
C ALA A 79 7.27 1.08 6.31
N ILE A 80 6.02 0.72 6.62
CA ILE A 80 5.27 1.35 7.72
C ILE A 80 5.97 1.10 9.05
N TYR A 81 6.34 -0.14 9.35
CA TYR A 81 7.00 -0.46 10.62
C TYR A 81 8.38 0.20 10.73
N GLU A 82 9.12 0.26 9.63
CA GLU A 82 10.41 0.95 9.58
C GLU A 82 10.26 2.44 9.90
N ILE A 83 9.25 3.13 9.32
CA ILE A 83 8.94 4.53 9.65
C ILE A 83 8.65 4.70 11.14
N LEU A 84 7.78 3.87 11.72
CA LEU A 84 7.46 3.95 13.16
C LEU A 84 8.70 3.76 14.02
N LYS A 85 9.60 2.86 13.64
CA LYS A 85 10.86 2.59 14.32
C LYS A 85 11.84 3.76 14.19
N ASP A 86 11.96 4.36 13.01
CA ASP A 86 12.87 5.50 12.77
C ASP A 86 12.51 6.70 13.65
N VAL A 87 11.20 6.92 13.89
CA VAL A 87 10.71 7.97 14.77
C VAL A 87 10.46 7.50 16.21
N LYS A 88 10.78 6.24 16.54
CA LYS A 88 10.73 5.64 17.89
C LYS A 88 9.33 5.60 18.50
N ILE A 89 8.33 5.27 17.70
CA ILE A 89 6.94 5.09 18.15
C ILE A 89 6.37 3.70 17.85
N GLU A 90 7.21 2.75 17.42
CA GLU A 90 6.77 1.38 17.08
C GLU A 90 6.08 0.66 18.24
N ASP A 91 6.47 0.95 19.48
CA ASP A 91 5.86 0.36 20.68
C ASP A 91 4.43 0.83 20.96
N ARG A 92 3.99 1.91 20.31
CA ARG A 92 2.60 2.40 20.39
C ARG A 92 1.63 1.55 19.57
N LEU A 93 2.15 0.75 18.65
CA LEU A 93 1.39 -0.15 17.80
C LEU A 93 1.67 -1.60 18.16
N LYS A 94 0.73 -2.24 18.86
CA LYS A 94 0.81 -3.68 19.12
C LYS A 94 0.33 -4.44 17.89
N LEU A 95 1.18 -5.33 17.38
CA LEU A 95 0.90 -6.14 16.20
C LEU A 95 0.87 -7.62 16.58
N ALA A 96 -0.17 -8.32 16.18
CA ALA A 96 -0.28 -9.77 16.22
C ALA A 96 0.18 -10.38 14.89
N ILE A 97 0.88 -11.51 14.96
CA ILE A 97 1.30 -12.24 13.76
C ILE A 97 0.10 -12.97 13.18
N VAL A 98 -0.09 -12.87 11.88
CA VAL A 98 -1.05 -13.64 11.09
C VAL A 98 -0.31 -14.85 10.52
N ASP A 99 -0.38 -15.99 11.21
CA ASP A 99 0.39 -17.19 10.89
C ASP A 99 -0.47 -18.37 10.43
N LYS A 100 -1.77 -18.35 10.72
CA LYS A 100 -2.74 -19.38 10.33
C LYS A 100 -3.41 -19.04 9.00
N ILE A 101 -2.60 -19.11 7.94
CA ILE A 101 -3.02 -18.84 6.56
C ILE A 101 -3.09 -20.16 5.79
N ALA A 102 -4.13 -20.35 5.02
CA ALA A 102 -4.28 -21.54 4.18
C ALA A 102 -4.83 -21.19 2.78
N PHE A 103 -4.51 -22.02 1.80
CA PHE A 103 -5.26 -22.15 0.56
C PHE A 103 -6.39 -23.17 0.76
N TYR A 104 -7.47 -22.99 0.02
CA TYR A 104 -8.59 -23.94 -0.01
C TYR A 104 -8.85 -24.42 -1.44
N ASP A 105 -8.65 -25.71 -1.66
CA ASP A 105 -9.04 -26.42 -2.88
C ASP A 105 -9.44 -27.87 -2.50
N ASN A 106 -10.74 -28.13 -2.38
CA ASN A 106 -11.29 -29.40 -1.87
C ASN A 106 -10.72 -29.86 -0.52
N GLY A 107 -10.11 -28.95 0.22
CA GLY A 107 -9.45 -29.13 1.51
C GLY A 107 -8.50 -27.98 1.80
N PHE A 108 -8.00 -27.93 3.02
CA PHE A 108 -7.07 -26.89 3.44
C PHE A 108 -5.62 -27.28 3.16
N HIS A 109 -4.88 -26.38 2.56
CA HIS A 109 -3.45 -26.50 2.27
C HIS A 109 -2.71 -25.33 2.89
N THR A 110 -1.65 -25.62 3.61
CA THR A 110 -0.85 -24.59 4.29
C THR A 110 -0.25 -23.61 3.30
N TYR A 111 -0.32 -22.31 3.61
CA TYR A 111 0.34 -21.25 2.85
C TYR A 111 1.87 -21.40 2.98
N PRO A 112 2.62 -21.41 1.87
CA PRO A 112 4.07 -21.55 1.93
C PRO A 112 4.73 -20.24 2.40
N LYS A 113 5.51 -20.33 3.47
CA LYS A 113 6.31 -19.19 4.00
C LYS A 113 7.73 -19.15 3.43
N GLY A 114 8.12 -20.15 2.65
CA GLY A 114 9.44 -20.22 2.05
C GLY A 114 9.58 -21.32 1.01
N ILE A 115 10.77 -21.38 0.39
CA ILE A 115 11.07 -22.36 -0.69
C ILE A 115 10.86 -23.79 -0.24
N GLY A 116 11.25 -24.13 0.98
CA GLY A 116 11.05 -25.47 1.55
C GLY A 116 9.59 -25.87 1.66
N ASP A 117 8.72 -24.90 1.94
CA ASP A 117 7.28 -25.14 2.06
C ASP A 117 6.63 -25.34 0.69
N ILE A 118 7.13 -24.64 -0.34
CA ILE A 118 6.69 -24.86 -1.73
C ILE A 118 6.95 -26.32 -2.14
N LEU A 119 8.11 -26.88 -1.78
CA LEU A 119 8.43 -28.28 -2.08
C LEU A 119 7.52 -29.27 -1.34
N LYS A 120 7.05 -28.92 -0.16
CA LYS A 120 6.18 -29.76 0.68
C LYS A 120 4.68 -29.52 0.44
N MET A 121 4.33 -28.45 -0.26
CA MET A 121 2.95 -28.02 -0.44
C MET A 121 2.10 -29.10 -1.16
N SER A 122 0.99 -29.51 -0.55
CA SER A 122 0.08 -30.53 -1.10
C SER A 122 -0.91 -29.99 -2.13
N LEU A 123 -1.03 -28.66 -2.26
CA LEU A 123 -1.98 -27.99 -3.15
C LEU A 123 -1.76 -28.34 -4.64
N ILE A 124 -0.51 -28.52 -5.03
CA ILE A 124 -0.15 -28.76 -6.43
C ILE A 124 0.79 -29.96 -6.59
N PRO A 125 0.76 -30.65 -7.74
CA PRO A 125 1.62 -31.79 -8.04
C PRO A 125 3.10 -31.47 -7.92
N PHE A 126 3.93 -32.44 -7.56
CA PHE A 126 5.37 -32.24 -7.36
C PHE A 126 6.08 -31.66 -8.60
N LYS A 127 5.71 -32.10 -9.81
CA LYS A 127 6.26 -31.58 -11.07
C LYS A 127 5.99 -30.07 -11.22
N SER A 128 4.78 -29.61 -10.86
CA SER A 128 4.40 -28.21 -10.91
C SER A 128 5.17 -27.38 -9.88
N ARG A 129 5.45 -27.93 -8.68
CA ARG A 129 6.29 -27.25 -7.66
C ARG A 129 7.70 -26.96 -8.22
N ILE A 130 8.29 -27.90 -8.94
CA ILE A 130 9.60 -27.69 -9.58
C ILE A 130 9.51 -26.60 -10.65
N SER A 131 8.43 -26.56 -11.42
CA SER A 131 8.20 -25.51 -12.42
C SER A 131 8.07 -24.12 -11.79
N LEU A 132 7.37 -24.00 -10.66
CA LEU A 132 7.29 -22.78 -9.86
C LEU A 132 8.67 -22.32 -9.37
N LEU A 133 9.46 -23.25 -8.82
CA LEU A 133 10.78 -22.89 -8.28
C LEU A 133 11.73 -22.40 -9.37
N LYS A 134 11.65 -22.89 -10.61
CA LYS A 134 12.44 -22.39 -11.74
C LYS A 134 12.16 -20.91 -12.06
N ILE A 135 10.96 -20.41 -11.72
CA ILE A 135 10.58 -19.01 -11.91
C ILE A 135 10.89 -18.18 -10.65
N LEU A 136 10.51 -18.69 -9.48
CA LEU A 136 10.60 -17.93 -8.23
C LEU A 136 12.04 -17.76 -7.74
N LEU A 137 12.90 -18.78 -7.92
CA LEU A 137 14.30 -18.71 -7.48
C LEU A 137 15.10 -17.60 -8.16
N PRO A 138 15.13 -17.48 -9.50
CA PRO A 138 15.83 -16.37 -10.16
C PRO A 138 15.31 -14.99 -9.69
N MET A 139 14.00 -14.85 -9.48
CA MET A 139 13.41 -13.61 -8.98
C MET A 139 13.87 -13.32 -7.55
N ALA A 140 13.87 -14.31 -6.66
CA ALA A 140 14.31 -14.15 -5.27
C ALA A 140 15.74 -13.64 -5.11
N PHE A 141 16.61 -13.94 -6.09
CA PHE A 141 18.02 -13.52 -6.07
C PHE A 141 18.34 -12.35 -7.02
N THR A 142 17.35 -11.83 -7.74
CA THR A 142 17.50 -10.60 -8.53
C THR A 142 17.68 -9.37 -7.61
N SER A 143 18.23 -8.25 -8.14
CA SER A 143 18.31 -6.98 -7.41
C SER A 143 17.04 -6.15 -7.62
N MET A 144 16.82 -5.15 -6.75
CA MET A 144 15.67 -4.22 -6.89
C MET A 144 15.75 -3.43 -8.20
N GLU A 145 16.94 -2.97 -8.59
CA GLU A 145 17.17 -2.22 -9.83
C GLU A 145 16.82 -3.07 -11.07
N LYS A 146 17.25 -4.34 -11.09
CA LYS A 146 16.88 -5.25 -12.18
C LYS A 146 15.39 -5.58 -12.21
N ALA A 147 14.72 -5.57 -11.06
CA ALA A 147 13.27 -5.72 -11.01
C ALA A 147 12.58 -4.50 -11.62
N GLU A 148 13.10 -3.27 -11.41
CA GLU A 148 12.56 -2.05 -12.04
C GLU A 148 12.62 -2.09 -13.56
N GLU A 149 13.69 -2.66 -14.14
CA GLU A 149 13.81 -2.83 -15.59
C GLU A 149 12.67 -3.71 -16.18
N LEU A 150 12.05 -4.54 -15.34
CA LEU A 150 10.96 -5.44 -15.72
C LEU A 150 9.55 -4.85 -15.49
N ASP A 151 9.43 -3.58 -15.10
CA ASP A 151 8.13 -2.96 -14.80
C ASP A 151 7.19 -2.85 -16.02
N SER A 152 7.75 -2.79 -17.22
CA SER A 152 6.97 -2.79 -18.46
C SER A 152 6.63 -4.19 -18.97
N VAL A 153 7.18 -5.24 -18.35
CA VAL A 153 7.00 -6.64 -18.78
C VAL A 153 5.82 -7.25 -18.02
N PRO A 154 4.77 -7.76 -18.69
CA PRO A 154 3.66 -8.41 -18.01
C PRO A 154 4.09 -9.74 -17.38
N LEU A 155 3.55 -10.07 -16.22
CA LEU A 155 3.83 -11.34 -15.52
C LEU A 155 3.47 -12.56 -16.37
N THR A 156 2.48 -12.43 -17.25
CA THR A 156 2.07 -13.47 -18.20
C THR A 156 3.19 -13.95 -19.14
N GLN A 157 4.23 -13.15 -19.34
CA GLN A 157 5.38 -13.59 -20.14
C GLN A 157 6.04 -14.86 -19.58
N VAL A 158 6.01 -15.02 -18.26
CA VAL A 158 6.57 -16.21 -17.59
C VAL A 158 5.49 -17.22 -17.21
N THR A 159 4.28 -16.77 -16.86
CA THR A 159 3.21 -17.67 -16.39
C THR A 159 2.47 -18.36 -17.53
N SER A 160 2.44 -17.80 -18.75
CA SER A 160 1.75 -18.39 -19.92
C SER A 160 2.26 -19.81 -20.29
N LYS A 161 3.51 -20.11 -20.00
CA LYS A 161 4.17 -21.39 -20.30
C LYS A 161 4.03 -22.45 -19.21
N LEU A 162 3.39 -22.09 -18.10
CA LEU A 162 3.19 -22.98 -16.97
C LEU A 162 2.05 -23.96 -17.23
N ASP A 163 2.10 -25.10 -16.53
CA ASP A 163 1.00 -26.04 -16.45
C ASP A 163 -0.19 -25.45 -15.69
N PHE A 164 -1.35 -26.10 -15.80
CA PHE A 164 -2.60 -25.64 -15.20
C PHE A 164 -2.49 -25.37 -13.69
N HIS A 165 -1.93 -26.29 -12.92
CA HIS A 165 -1.82 -26.15 -11.46
C HIS A 165 -0.86 -25.02 -11.05
N SER A 166 0.23 -24.87 -11.78
CA SER A 166 1.16 -23.75 -11.54
C SER A 166 0.50 -22.40 -11.83
N LYS A 167 -0.32 -22.30 -12.89
CA LYS A 167 -1.09 -21.08 -13.19
C LYS A 167 -2.07 -20.76 -12.06
N GLN A 168 -2.88 -21.73 -11.63
CA GLN A 168 -3.80 -21.54 -10.51
C GLN A 168 -3.11 -21.03 -9.24
N PHE A 169 -1.89 -21.52 -8.95
CA PHE A 169 -1.11 -21.02 -7.84
C PHE A 169 -0.70 -19.56 -8.02
N PHE A 170 -0.22 -19.17 -9.21
CA PHE A 170 0.09 -17.77 -9.50
C PHE A 170 -1.13 -16.86 -9.41
N ASP A 171 -2.27 -17.31 -9.93
CA ASP A 171 -3.55 -16.58 -9.84
C ASP A 171 -3.90 -16.32 -8.37
N ALA A 172 -3.82 -17.35 -7.52
CA ALA A 172 -4.10 -17.23 -6.10
C ALA A 172 -3.14 -16.26 -5.40
N VAL A 173 -1.84 -16.34 -5.69
CA VAL A 173 -0.83 -15.45 -5.09
C VAL A 173 -1.00 -14.01 -5.60
N CYS A 174 -1.33 -13.81 -6.86
CA CYS A 174 -1.58 -12.49 -7.44
C CYS A 174 -2.84 -11.87 -6.83
N MET A 175 -3.91 -12.62 -6.69
CA MET A 175 -5.12 -12.16 -6.04
C MET A 175 -4.87 -11.78 -4.58
N LEU A 176 -4.07 -12.57 -3.84
CA LEU A 176 -3.68 -12.25 -2.47
C LEU A 176 -2.85 -10.97 -2.36
N ALA A 177 -1.81 -10.86 -3.19
CA ALA A 177 -0.81 -9.80 -3.04
C ALA A 177 -1.21 -8.48 -3.71
N PHE A 178 -2.00 -8.54 -4.78
CA PHE A 178 -2.30 -7.40 -5.65
C PHE A 178 -3.80 -7.17 -5.89
N ALA A 179 -4.66 -8.08 -5.44
CA ALA A 179 -6.10 -8.10 -5.75
C ALA A 179 -6.39 -8.03 -7.25
N ASP A 180 -5.52 -8.63 -8.06
CA ASP A 180 -5.64 -8.60 -9.53
C ASP A 180 -5.05 -9.88 -10.14
N SER A 181 -5.30 -10.09 -11.43
CA SER A 181 -4.82 -11.25 -12.18
C SER A 181 -3.41 -11.02 -12.76
N PRO A 182 -2.67 -12.10 -13.08
CA PRO A 182 -1.32 -12.01 -13.66
C PRO A 182 -1.21 -11.17 -14.95
N GLU A 183 -2.33 -10.99 -15.67
CA GLU A 183 -2.39 -10.19 -16.89
C GLU A 183 -2.14 -8.69 -16.64
N HIS A 184 -2.51 -8.20 -15.47
CA HIS A 184 -2.42 -6.79 -15.12
C HIS A 184 -1.23 -6.47 -14.21
N ILE A 185 -0.48 -7.49 -13.80
CA ILE A 185 0.66 -7.32 -12.89
C ILE A 185 1.96 -7.30 -13.69
N SER A 186 2.86 -6.37 -13.36
CA SER A 186 4.19 -6.35 -13.94
C SER A 186 5.08 -7.45 -13.34
N LEU A 187 5.95 -8.00 -14.16
CA LEU A 187 6.96 -8.96 -13.72
C LEU A 187 7.92 -8.32 -12.69
N GLY A 188 8.20 -7.02 -12.85
CA GLY A 188 9.03 -6.26 -11.92
C GLY A 188 8.42 -6.15 -10.53
N GLU A 189 7.14 -5.78 -10.40
CA GLU A 189 6.48 -5.68 -9.10
C GLU A 189 6.33 -7.05 -8.42
N PHE A 190 6.01 -8.08 -9.19
CA PHE A 190 5.99 -9.45 -8.67
C PHE A 190 7.36 -9.87 -8.14
N ALA A 191 8.45 -9.59 -8.90
CA ALA A 191 9.82 -9.90 -8.48
C ALA A 191 10.19 -9.14 -7.19
N ARG A 192 9.86 -7.84 -7.06
CA ARG A 192 10.07 -7.05 -5.83
C ARG A 192 9.37 -7.69 -4.62
N THR A 193 8.16 -8.18 -4.80
CA THR A 193 7.43 -8.89 -3.73
C THR A 193 8.17 -10.14 -3.29
N ILE A 194 8.68 -10.95 -4.22
CA ILE A 194 9.46 -12.16 -3.92
C ILE A 194 10.80 -11.80 -3.25
N ILE A 195 11.47 -10.72 -3.68
CA ILE A 195 12.72 -10.25 -3.05
C ILE A 195 12.47 -9.83 -1.60
N ARG A 196 11.40 -9.08 -1.33
CA ARG A 196 11.04 -8.64 0.04
C ARG A 196 10.67 -9.81 0.96
N ALA A 197 10.09 -10.87 0.41
CA ALA A 197 9.79 -12.09 1.16
C ALA A 197 11.00 -13.01 1.37
N ASN A 198 12.14 -12.77 0.71
CA ASN A 198 13.28 -13.68 0.73
C ASN A 198 14.12 -13.54 2.01
N PRO A 199 14.12 -14.52 2.93
CA PRO A 199 14.86 -14.45 4.18
C PRO A 199 16.39 -14.42 3.99
N PHE A 200 16.92 -14.97 2.90
CA PHE A 200 18.34 -14.90 2.57
C PHE A 200 18.82 -13.48 2.22
N LYS A 201 17.88 -12.57 1.95
CA LYS A 201 18.14 -11.13 1.72
C LYS A 201 17.62 -10.26 2.87
N GLY A 202 17.39 -10.85 4.04
CA GLY A 202 16.87 -10.15 5.21
C GLY A 202 15.38 -9.82 5.14
N GLY A 203 14.66 -10.35 4.15
CA GLY A 203 13.21 -10.25 4.04
C GLY A 203 12.47 -11.23 4.95
N THR A 204 11.16 -11.14 4.96
CA THR A 204 10.27 -12.06 5.69
C THR A 204 8.96 -12.24 4.93
N SER A 205 8.38 -13.43 5.04
CA SER A 205 7.02 -13.73 4.57
C SER A 205 5.98 -13.69 5.70
N GLU A 206 6.33 -13.11 6.85
CA GLU A 206 5.40 -12.94 7.95
C GLU A 206 4.43 -11.80 7.68
N PHE A 207 3.20 -11.99 8.11
CA PHE A 207 2.15 -10.98 8.07
C PHE A 207 1.79 -10.57 9.49
N ALA A 208 1.32 -9.35 9.65
CA ALA A 208 0.85 -8.84 10.92
C ALA A 208 -0.43 -8.02 10.77
N TYR A 209 -1.16 -7.89 11.86
CA TYR A 209 -2.37 -7.09 11.97
C TYR A 209 -2.39 -6.41 13.36
N PRO A 210 -2.98 -5.22 13.52
CA PRO A 210 -3.13 -4.62 14.84
C PRO A 210 -3.85 -5.55 15.82
N ASP A 211 -3.24 -5.79 16.99
CA ASP A 211 -3.76 -6.74 17.99
C ASP A 211 -5.12 -6.30 18.57
N MET A 212 -5.34 -4.98 18.61
CA MET A 212 -6.59 -4.37 19.06
C MET A 212 -7.01 -3.24 18.12
N GLY A 213 -8.29 -3.17 17.82
CA GLY A 213 -8.85 -2.20 16.89
C GLY A 213 -8.89 -2.74 15.47
N GLY A 214 -9.01 -1.85 14.49
CA GLY A 214 -8.90 -2.13 13.06
C GLY A 214 -7.54 -1.75 12.51
N TYR A 215 -7.41 -1.86 11.21
CA TYR A 215 -6.17 -1.50 10.52
C TYR A 215 -5.88 0.01 10.56
N ASP A 216 -6.89 0.84 10.84
CA ASP A 216 -6.80 2.28 11.09
C ASP A 216 -5.90 2.66 12.28
N ARG A 217 -5.67 1.75 13.24
CA ARG A 217 -4.76 1.97 14.37
C ARG A 217 -3.37 2.43 13.94
N ILE A 218 -2.89 1.96 12.79
CA ILE A 218 -1.62 2.39 12.21
C ILE A 218 -1.65 3.90 11.90
N SER A 219 -2.74 4.34 11.29
CA SER A 219 -2.94 5.75 10.93
C SER A 219 -3.15 6.62 12.16
N GLU A 220 -3.88 6.14 13.17
CA GLU A 220 -4.08 6.86 14.43
C GLU A 220 -2.78 7.10 15.20
N VAL A 221 -1.90 6.08 15.28
CA VAL A 221 -0.59 6.22 15.94
C VAL A 221 0.25 7.30 15.26
N MET A 222 0.27 7.32 13.91
CA MET A 222 1.00 8.35 13.16
C MET A 222 0.37 9.73 13.31
N ALA A 223 -0.97 9.84 13.27
CA ALA A 223 -1.66 11.12 13.43
C ALA A 223 -1.40 11.73 14.81
N ASN A 224 -1.52 10.94 15.87
CA ASN A 224 -1.23 11.38 17.23
C ASN A 224 0.23 11.85 17.37
N TYR A 225 1.18 11.13 16.77
CA TYR A 225 2.58 11.56 16.77
C TYR A 225 2.78 12.90 16.06
N VAL A 226 2.13 13.11 14.92
CA VAL A 226 2.19 14.38 14.18
C VAL A 226 1.67 15.54 15.03
N GLU A 227 0.58 15.34 15.77
CA GLU A 227 0.01 16.37 16.65
C GLU A 227 0.89 16.63 17.88
N GLU A 228 1.53 15.62 18.44
CA GLU A 228 2.53 15.76 19.53
C GLU A 228 3.75 16.59 19.11
N GLN A 229 4.01 16.74 17.81
CA GLN A 229 5.10 17.56 17.26
C GLN A 229 4.61 18.96 16.83
N ASP A 230 3.63 19.52 17.51
CA ASP A 230 3.05 20.86 17.26
C ASP A 230 2.53 21.07 15.81
N SER A 231 2.20 19.98 15.12
CA SER A 231 1.60 19.96 13.78
C SER A 231 0.11 19.66 13.86
N LYS A 232 -0.64 19.81 12.76
CA LYS A 232 -2.09 19.72 12.78
C LYS A 232 -2.64 18.68 11.84
N VAL A 233 -3.63 17.92 12.31
CA VAL A 233 -4.43 17.02 11.48
C VAL A 233 -5.87 17.57 11.45
N ASN A 234 -6.22 18.25 10.35
CA ASN A 234 -7.52 18.91 10.17
C ASN A 234 -8.48 17.93 9.47
N LEU A 235 -9.34 17.27 10.23
CA LEU A 235 -10.38 16.36 9.72
C LEU A 235 -11.65 17.12 9.31
N GLY A 236 -12.47 16.55 8.43
CA GLY A 236 -13.69 17.19 7.92
C GLY A 236 -13.42 18.35 6.94
N HIS A 237 -12.18 18.54 6.49
CA HIS A 237 -11.79 19.65 5.63
C HIS A 237 -11.43 19.19 4.22
N SER A 238 -12.35 19.37 3.29
CA SER A 238 -12.12 19.08 1.88
C SER A 238 -11.40 20.23 1.19
N ILE A 239 -10.40 19.91 0.38
CA ILE A 239 -9.67 20.87 -0.45
C ILE A 239 -10.42 21.04 -1.78
N LYS A 240 -10.66 22.30 -2.16
CA LYS A 240 -11.25 22.66 -3.44
C LYS A 240 -10.21 22.77 -4.54
N LYS A 241 -9.08 23.44 -4.24
CA LYS A 241 -7.97 23.57 -5.21
C LYS A 241 -6.65 23.93 -4.55
N VAL A 242 -5.56 23.68 -5.27
CA VAL A 242 -4.23 24.22 -5.00
C VAL A 242 -4.05 25.53 -5.75
N ILE A 243 -3.61 26.56 -5.05
CA ILE A 243 -3.40 27.89 -5.62
C ILE A 243 -1.98 27.97 -6.16
N VAL A 244 -1.87 28.19 -7.48
CA VAL A 244 -0.59 28.32 -8.18
C VAL A 244 -0.51 29.70 -8.82
N GLN A 245 0.52 30.48 -8.48
CA GLN A 245 0.80 31.79 -9.06
C GLN A 245 2.24 31.82 -9.56
N ASN A 246 2.43 32.32 -10.76
CA ASN A 246 3.77 32.41 -11.39
C ASN A 246 4.54 31.05 -11.34
N LYS A 247 3.85 29.95 -11.62
CA LYS A 247 4.38 28.56 -11.58
C LYS A 247 4.89 28.12 -10.21
N LYS A 248 4.40 28.73 -9.13
CA LYS A 248 4.72 28.35 -7.76
C LYS A 248 3.43 28.15 -6.97
N VAL A 249 3.44 27.16 -6.08
CA VAL A 249 2.38 26.99 -5.09
C VAL A 249 2.45 28.16 -4.11
N THR A 250 1.30 28.76 -3.81
CA THR A 250 1.15 29.86 -2.85
C THR A 250 0.11 29.54 -1.76
N GLY A 251 -0.66 28.48 -1.92
CA GLY A 251 -1.64 28.07 -0.94
C GLY A 251 -2.60 27.01 -1.44
N ILE A 252 -3.61 26.75 -0.62
CA ILE A 252 -4.77 25.91 -0.95
C ILE A 252 -6.07 26.67 -0.65
N GLU A 253 -7.14 26.35 -1.36
CA GLU A 253 -8.50 26.81 -1.06
C GLU A 253 -9.31 25.61 -0.53
N LEU A 254 -9.92 25.75 0.64
CA LEU A 254 -10.83 24.78 1.22
C LEU A 254 -12.22 24.88 0.57
N SER A 255 -13.03 23.84 0.68
CA SER A 255 -14.39 23.82 0.12
C SER A 255 -15.32 24.83 0.80
N ASP A 256 -15.02 25.30 2.03
CA ASP A 256 -15.74 26.37 2.73
C ASP A 256 -15.32 27.78 2.29
N GLY A 257 -14.39 27.89 1.32
CA GLY A 257 -13.88 29.14 0.77
C GLY A 257 -12.70 29.76 1.52
N LYS A 258 -12.26 29.18 2.64
CA LYS A 258 -11.05 29.64 3.32
C LYS A 258 -9.81 29.31 2.53
N THR A 259 -8.83 30.21 2.62
CA THR A 259 -7.51 30.02 2.00
C THR A 259 -6.46 29.79 3.07
N VAL A 260 -5.57 28.85 2.82
CA VAL A 260 -4.40 28.56 3.66
C VAL A 260 -3.14 28.79 2.83
N GLU A 261 -2.29 29.69 3.32
CA GLU A 261 -1.01 29.99 2.68
C GLU A 261 -0.01 28.84 2.92
N THR A 262 0.68 28.43 1.87
CA THR A 262 1.80 27.49 1.95
C THR A 262 2.67 27.58 0.71
N ASP A 263 3.95 27.33 0.88
CA ASP A 263 4.91 27.24 -0.22
C ASP A 263 5.11 25.81 -0.74
N CYS A 264 4.54 24.81 -0.02
CA CYS A 264 4.72 23.39 -0.33
C CYS A 264 3.44 22.59 -0.06
N VAL A 265 2.97 21.90 -1.10
CA VAL A 265 1.82 20.99 -1.00
C VAL A 265 2.23 19.58 -1.41
N ILE A 266 1.93 18.61 -0.56
CA ILE A 266 2.09 17.18 -0.84
C ILE A 266 0.69 16.57 -0.94
N ILE A 267 0.46 15.79 -2.00
CA ILE A 267 -0.85 15.18 -2.26
C ILE A 267 -0.71 13.66 -2.14
N SER A 268 -1.48 13.07 -1.21
CA SER A 268 -1.40 11.64 -0.90
C SER A 268 -2.62 10.83 -1.38
N TYR A 269 -3.19 11.19 -2.52
CA TYR A 269 -4.22 10.39 -3.19
C TYR A 269 -3.94 10.28 -4.70
N PRO A 270 -4.67 9.43 -5.45
CA PRO A 270 -4.29 9.09 -6.82
C PRO A 270 -4.06 10.29 -7.71
N ALA A 271 -2.89 10.33 -8.36
CA ALA A 271 -2.41 11.47 -9.14
C ALA A 271 -3.38 11.90 -10.24
N TYR A 272 -4.08 10.95 -10.88
CA TYR A 272 -5.13 11.25 -11.86
C TYR A 272 -6.22 12.18 -11.28
N HIS A 273 -6.75 11.83 -10.11
CA HIS A 273 -7.78 12.64 -9.45
C HIS A 273 -7.22 13.97 -8.96
N ALA A 274 -6.02 13.95 -8.38
CA ALA A 274 -5.36 15.14 -7.87
C ALA A 274 -5.20 16.22 -8.96
N ILE A 275 -4.65 15.84 -10.10
CA ILE A 275 -4.36 16.77 -11.19
C ILE A 275 -5.63 17.30 -11.81
N ASN A 276 -6.63 16.45 -12.03
CA ASN A 276 -7.87 16.86 -12.69
C ASN A 276 -8.84 17.62 -11.77
N GLN A 277 -8.71 17.49 -10.45
CA GLN A 277 -9.63 18.08 -9.49
C GLN A 277 -9.09 19.30 -8.75
N LEU A 278 -7.76 19.35 -8.50
CA LEU A 278 -7.17 20.36 -7.64
C LEU A 278 -6.42 21.46 -8.38
N PHE A 279 -6.16 21.30 -9.65
CA PHE A 279 -5.36 22.26 -10.40
C PHE A 279 -6.13 22.84 -11.57
N GLU A 280 -5.91 24.14 -11.82
CA GLU A 280 -6.43 24.82 -13.00
C GLU A 280 -5.73 24.27 -14.27
N PRO A 281 -6.42 24.26 -15.42
CA PRO A 281 -5.81 23.89 -16.69
C PRO A 281 -4.55 24.71 -17.00
N GLY A 282 -3.53 24.06 -17.55
CA GLY A 282 -2.27 24.72 -17.95
C GLY A 282 -1.21 24.81 -16.84
N VAL A 283 -1.47 24.26 -15.64
CA VAL A 283 -0.46 24.16 -14.58
C VAL A 283 0.62 23.12 -14.93
N PHE A 284 0.22 22.02 -15.54
CA PHE A 284 1.09 20.94 -15.99
C PHE A 284 1.14 20.86 -17.51
N ASP A 285 2.25 20.35 -18.05
CA ASP A 285 2.39 20.10 -19.48
C ASP A 285 1.54 18.89 -19.92
N ASP A 286 1.23 18.83 -21.22
CA ASP A 286 0.36 17.80 -21.80
C ASP A 286 0.94 16.39 -21.67
N ASP A 287 2.26 16.22 -21.71
CA ASP A 287 2.91 14.92 -21.56
C ASP A 287 2.75 14.37 -20.14
N PHE A 288 2.86 15.23 -19.12
CA PHE A 288 2.61 14.87 -17.74
C PHE A 288 1.14 14.49 -17.52
N ILE A 289 0.21 15.29 -18.02
CA ILE A 289 -1.24 15.00 -17.97
C ILE A 289 -1.54 13.66 -18.64
N LYS A 290 -0.98 13.42 -19.84
CA LYS A 290 -1.17 12.17 -20.58
C LYS A 290 -0.64 10.96 -19.83
N LYS A 291 0.53 11.07 -19.19
CA LYS A 291 1.09 10.00 -18.34
C LYS A 291 0.20 9.72 -17.15
N THR A 292 -0.27 10.75 -16.48
CA THR A 292 -1.12 10.65 -15.29
C THR A 292 -2.49 10.05 -15.62
N ASN A 293 -3.05 10.40 -16.78
CA ASN A 293 -4.34 9.87 -17.23
C ASN A 293 -4.31 8.32 -17.45
N ARG A 294 -3.14 7.74 -17.72
CA ARG A 294 -2.98 6.28 -17.79
C ARG A 294 -3.18 5.60 -16.44
N LEU A 295 -3.01 6.32 -15.34
CA LEU A 295 -3.19 5.82 -13.97
C LEU A 295 -4.65 5.82 -13.49
N ASN A 296 -5.60 6.13 -14.39
CA ASN A 296 -7.04 6.13 -14.08
C ASN A 296 -7.62 4.72 -13.83
N LYS A 297 -6.97 3.70 -14.36
CA LYS A 297 -7.41 2.31 -14.18
C LYS A 297 -6.89 1.79 -12.85
N THR A 298 -7.80 1.58 -11.90
CA THR A 298 -7.50 1.01 -10.60
C THR A 298 -8.34 -0.25 -10.38
N THR A 299 -7.77 -1.23 -9.70
CA THR A 299 -8.51 -2.40 -9.24
C THR A 299 -9.51 -1.98 -8.17
N SER A 300 -10.72 -2.50 -8.26
CA SER A 300 -11.77 -2.30 -7.26
C SER A 300 -12.10 -3.63 -6.62
N VAL A 301 -12.30 -3.62 -5.30
CA VAL A 301 -12.64 -4.79 -4.49
C VAL A 301 -13.98 -4.55 -3.81
N VAL A 302 -14.81 -5.57 -3.77
CA VAL A 302 -16.03 -5.60 -2.95
C VAL A 302 -15.79 -6.54 -1.79
N GLU A 303 -16.02 -6.06 -0.58
CA GLU A 303 -15.91 -6.82 0.65
C GLU A 303 -17.27 -7.03 1.29
N VAL A 304 -17.51 -8.23 1.79
CA VAL A 304 -18.73 -8.59 2.51
C VAL A 304 -18.37 -9.12 3.89
N HIS A 305 -18.86 -8.45 4.93
CA HIS A 305 -18.62 -8.83 6.32
C HIS A 305 -19.77 -9.69 6.86
N PHE A 306 -19.41 -10.79 7.49
CA PHE A 306 -20.35 -11.68 8.19
C PHE A 306 -20.03 -11.70 9.69
N ALA A 307 -20.98 -11.25 10.52
CA ALA A 307 -20.90 -11.41 11.96
C ALA A 307 -21.41 -12.81 12.35
N LEU A 308 -20.53 -13.66 12.87
CA LEU A 308 -20.84 -15.03 13.24
C LEU A 308 -20.96 -15.18 14.75
N SER A 309 -21.87 -16.05 15.23
CA SER A 309 -22.02 -16.37 16.65
C SER A 309 -20.84 -17.16 17.22
N LYS A 310 -20.10 -17.85 16.38
CA LYS A 310 -18.87 -18.59 16.73
C LYS A 310 -17.92 -18.62 15.52
N ALA A 311 -16.64 -18.75 15.78
CA ALA A 311 -15.66 -18.97 14.74
C ALA A 311 -15.99 -20.27 13.95
N LEU A 312 -15.85 -20.22 12.64
CA LEU A 312 -16.01 -21.40 11.76
C LEU A 312 -14.78 -22.30 11.84
N ASP A 313 -13.63 -21.69 11.98
CA ASP A 313 -12.32 -22.34 11.96
C ASP A 313 -11.33 -21.49 12.79
N ASP A 314 -10.18 -22.02 13.12
CA ASP A 314 -9.13 -21.29 13.83
C ASP A 314 -8.14 -20.58 12.89
N ARG A 315 -8.33 -20.70 11.57
CA ARG A 315 -7.53 -19.99 10.56
C ARG A 315 -7.93 -18.52 10.48
N GLN A 316 -6.93 -17.70 10.40
CA GLN A 316 -7.10 -16.25 10.31
C GLN A 316 -7.42 -15.83 8.87
N VAL A 317 -6.84 -16.52 7.88
CA VAL A 317 -7.01 -16.21 6.47
C VAL A 317 -7.10 -17.49 5.65
N VAL A 318 -8.07 -17.55 4.76
CA VAL A 318 -8.25 -18.66 3.81
C VAL A 318 -8.42 -18.09 2.41
N PHE A 319 -7.58 -18.55 1.48
CA PHE A 319 -7.65 -18.18 0.07
C PHE A 319 -8.19 -19.33 -0.75
N PRO A 320 -9.36 -19.22 -1.40
CA PRO A 320 -9.82 -20.21 -2.36
C PRO A 320 -8.90 -20.22 -3.58
N VAL A 321 -8.72 -21.40 -4.18
CA VAL A 321 -7.87 -21.62 -5.37
C VAL A 321 -8.70 -22.31 -6.45
N GLY A 322 -8.40 -22.03 -7.72
CA GLY A 322 -9.09 -22.63 -8.86
C GLY A 322 -10.52 -22.12 -9.01
N ASP A 323 -11.41 -22.97 -9.50
CA ASP A 323 -12.83 -22.63 -9.76
C ASP A 323 -13.61 -22.25 -8.49
N ASN A 324 -13.01 -22.41 -7.31
CA ASN A 324 -13.61 -21.98 -6.05
C ASN A 324 -13.65 -20.45 -5.87
N TYR A 325 -13.01 -19.66 -6.74
CA TYR A 325 -13.15 -18.20 -6.75
C TYR A 325 -14.49 -17.74 -7.29
N VAL A 326 -15.08 -18.52 -8.18
CA VAL A 326 -16.34 -18.14 -8.77
C VAL A 326 -17.43 -18.65 -7.85
N SER A 327 -18.01 -17.73 -7.08
CA SER A 327 -19.28 -18.00 -6.43
C SER A 327 -20.28 -18.46 -7.50
N LYS A 328 -20.67 -19.73 -7.44
CA LYS A 328 -21.85 -20.18 -8.13
C LYS A 328 -23.08 -19.55 -7.52
#